data_2c00ec5e735604a82a2bac7febf02b3c
#
_entry.id   2c00ec5e735604a82a2bac7febf02b3c
#
_cell.length_a   1.000
_cell.length_b   1.000
_cell.length_c   1.000
_cell.angle_alpha   90.00
_cell.angle_beta   90.00
_cell.angle_gamma   90.00
#
_symmetry.space_group_name_H-M   'P 1'
#
loop_
_entity.id
_entity.type
_entity.pdbx_description
1 polymer ?
#
loop_
_entity_poly.entity_id
_entity_poly.type
_entity_poly.pdbx_seq_one_letter_code
_entity_poly.pdbx_strand_id
1 'polypeptide(L)'
;NGRYSNGYLSYSWQTARLLGAELHDIATGGMALEDGTGYFFGPDYIGMLSSWDKINYYPPFGAKTDWDFSRYTPHVVVVAIGQNDANPVNFMAQNYDCDAAKHWRSAYAGWIRAIRAKYPHAQIILTTTILGHDAAWDRAIDEVCRELSQTDGRVHHFLYSKNGCGTPGHIRGSEAAGMAKELAGFIETLPD
;
A
#
# COMPACT_ATOMS: atom_id res chain seq x y z
N ASN A 1 -9.74 -3.88 -19.14
CA ASN A 1 -9.36 -5.29 -19.12
C ASN A 1 -9.81 -6.11 -17.90
N GLY A 2 -10.87 -5.72 -17.19
CA GLY A 2 -11.38 -6.43 -16.02
C GLY A 2 -11.75 -7.91 -16.23
N ARG A 3 -11.86 -8.35 -17.49
CA ARG A 3 -12.18 -9.75 -17.85
C ARG A 3 -11.22 -10.79 -17.26
N TYR A 4 -9.96 -10.40 -17.00
CA TYR A 4 -8.93 -11.26 -16.46
C TYR A 4 -8.54 -10.92 -15.01
N SER A 5 -9.22 -9.94 -14.40
CA SER A 5 -8.98 -9.58 -13.01
C SER A 5 -9.56 -10.67 -12.09
N ASN A 6 -8.74 -11.13 -11.15
CA ASN A 6 -9.15 -12.16 -10.20
C ASN A 6 -8.48 -11.86 -8.84
N GLY A 7 -9.22 -11.27 -7.92
CA GLY A 7 -8.73 -10.93 -6.58
C GLY A 7 -8.23 -12.14 -5.80
N TYR A 8 -8.86 -13.31 -5.97
CA TYR A 8 -8.44 -14.54 -5.30
C TYR A 8 -7.02 -14.99 -5.68
N LEU A 9 -6.53 -14.58 -6.86
CA LEU A 9 -5.17 -14.82 -7.34
C LEU A 9 -4.23 -13.64 -7.06
N SER A 10 -4.69 -12.58 -6.38
CA SER A 10 -3.81 -11.49 -5.96
C SER A 10 -2.77 -11.98 -4.95
N TYR A 11 -1.65 -11.26 -4.86
CA TYR A 11 -0.61 -11.59 -3.90
C TYR A 11 -1.11 -11.49 -2.44
N SER A 12 -1.98 -10.54 -2.13
CA SER A 12 -2.57 -10.37 -0.80
C SER A 12 -3.37 -11.60 -0.37
N TRP A 13 -4.29 -12.06 -1.21
CA TRP A 13 -5.06 -13.28 -0.95
C TRP A 13 -4.20 -14.55 -0.88
N GLN A 14 -3.19 -14.65 -1.74
CA GLN A 14 -2.29 -15.80 -1.70
C GLN A 14 -1.41 -15.79 -0.44
N THR A 15 -0.92 -14.61 0.00
CA THR A 15 -0.18 -14.45 1.25
C THR A 15 -1.03 -14.91 2.45
N ALA A 16 -2.27 -14.42 2.55
CA ALA A 16 -3.17 -14.81 3.63
C ALA A 16 -3.40 -16.32 3.68
N ARG A 17 -3.59 -16.98 2.52
CA ARG A 17 -3.74 -18.45 2.48
C ARG A 17 -2.47 -19.20 2.90
N LEU A 18 -1.28 -18.71 2.54
CA LEU A 18 -0.02 -19.33 2.98
C LEU A 18 0.15 -19.26 4.50
N LEU A 19 -0.29 -18.16 5.10
CA LEU A 19 -0.22 -17.92 6.55
C LEU A 19 -1.41 -18.51 7.33
N GLY A 20 -2.44 -19.06 6.64
CA GLY A 20 -3.68 -19.48 7.30
C GLY A 20 -4.42 -18.33 7.97
N ALA A 21 -4.27 -17.10 7.45
CA ALA A 21 -4.80 -15.87 8.03
C ALA A 21 -6.09 -15.42 7.35
N GLU A 22 -6.93 -14.70 8.11
CA GLU A 22 -8.02 -13.90 7.56
C GLU A 22 -7.46 -12.65 6.88
N LEU A 23 -8.05 -12.25 5.75
CA LEU A 23 -7.66 -11.05 5.01
C LEU A 23 -8.81 -10.05 4.96
N HIS A 24 -8.51 -8.81 5.35
CA HIS A 24 -9.28 -7.63 4.98
C HIS A 24 -8.49 -6.85 3.91
N ASP A 25 -9.02 -6.80 2.70
CA ASP A 25 -8.36 -6.18 1.54
C ASP A 25 -9.05 -4.84 1.22
N ILE A 26 -8.33 -3.73 1.43
CA ILE A 26 -8.81 -2.36 1.19
C ILE A 26 -8.21 -1.82 -0.12
N ALA A 27 -7.51 -2.65 -0.88
CA ALA A 27 -6.81 -2.24 -2.08
C ALA A 27 -7.75 -2.01 -3.27
N THR A 28 -7.47 -0.95 -4.01
CA THR A 28 -8.11 -0.66 -5.30
C THR A 28 -7.05 -0.37 -6.35
N GLY A 29 -7.22 -0.97 -7.54
CA GLY A 29 -6.27 -0.80 -8.63
C GLY A 29 -6.15 0.65 -9.08
N GLY A 30 -4.91 1.15 -9.18
CA GLY A 30 -4.62 2.51 -9.61
C GLY A 30 -4.68 3.57 -8.51
N MET A 31 -5.02 3.22 -7.27
CA MET A 31 -5.07 4.18 -6.17
C MET A 31 -3.66 4.62 -5.75
N ALA A 32 -3.50 5.92 -5.56
CA ALA A 32 -2.32 6.57 -4.99
C ALA A 32 -2.59 7.01 -3.55
N LEU A 33 -1.63 7.68 -2.91
CA LEU A 33 -1.78 8.17 -1.54
C LEU A 33 -2.83 9.28 -1.45
N GLU A 34 -2.71 10.30 -2.30
CA GLU A 34 -3.51 11.53 -2.23
C GLU A 34 -4.52 11.63 -3.36
N ASP A 35 -5.64 12.32 -3.11
CA ASP A 35 -6.59 12.69 -4.16
C ASP A 35 -5.89 13.54 -5.22
N GLY A 36 -6.36 13.45 -6.46
CA GLY A 36 -5.77 14.16 -7.60
C GLY A 36 -4.55 13.47 -8.23
N THR A 37 -4.12 12.31 -7.69
CA THR A 37 -3.01 11.52 -8.21
C THR A 37 -3.41 10.06 -8.44
N GLY A 38 -2.57 9.32 -9.14
CA GLY A 38 -2.85 7.91 -9.47
C GLY A 38 -3.75 7.73 -10.69
N TYR A 39 -4.53 6.65 -10.71
CA TYR A 39 -5.35 6.24 -11.85
C TYR A 39 -6.78 5.90 -11.46
N PHE A 40 -7.09 5.84 -10.16
CA PHE A 40 -8.42 5.42 -9.69
C PHE A 40 -9.40 6.59 -9.75
N PHE A 41 -10.53 6.36 -10.40
CA PHE A 41 -11.66 7.29 -10.52
C PHE A 41 -11.31 8.65 -11.16
N GLY A 42 -10.55 8.62 -12.28
CA GLY A 42 -10.29 9.86 -13.05
C GLY A 42 -11.59 10.49 -13.59
N PRO A 43 -11.63 11.84 -13.82
CA PRO A 43 -10.48 12.74 -13.70
C PRO A 43 -10.16 13.24 -12.28
N ASP A 44 -11.05 13.02 -11.31
CA ASP A 44 -10.91 13.58 -9.95
C ASP A 44 -9.89 12.83 -9.10
N TYR A 45 -9.55 11.62 -9.49
CA TYR A 45 -8.69 10.67 -8.79
C TYR A 45 -8.88 10.65 -7.27
N ILE A 46 -9.33 9.50 -6.76
CA ILE A 46 -9.53 9.27 -5.33
C ILE A 46 -8.30 8.57 -4.77
N GLY A 47 -7.71 9.14 -3.72
CA GLY A 47 -6.54 8.63 -3.02
C GLY A 47 -6.87 7.84 -1.76
N MET A 48 -5.85 7.17 -1.23
CA MET A 48 -5.98 6.35 -0.04
C MET A 48 -6.30 7.18 1.20
N LEU A 49 -5.75 8.39 1.34
CA LEU A 49 -6.00 9.26 2.50
C LEU A 49 -7.48 9.61 2.70
N SER A 50 -8.25 9.68 1.61
CA SER A 50 -9.68 9.99 1.66
C SER A 50 -10.59 8.77 1.72
N SER A 51 -10.02 7.55 1.72
CA SER A 51 -10.79 6.30 1.56
C SER A 51 -10.43 5.15 2.52
N TRP A 52 -9.23 5.12 3.11
CA TRP A 52 -8.74 3.99 3.92
C TRP A 52 -9.59 3.69 5.17
N ASP A 53 -10.24 4.70 5.72
CA ASP A 53 -11.10 4.63 6.91
C ASP A 53 -12.60 4.59 6.54
N LYS A 54 -12.92 4.29 5.29
CA LYS A 54 -14.30 4.23 4.80
C LYS A 54 -14.70 2.81 4.41
N ILE A 55 -15.94 2.45 4.70
CA ILE A 55 -16.57 1.24 4.18
C ILE A 55 -17.09 1.46 2.75
N ASN A 56 -17.54 2.68 2.46
CA ASN A 56 -17.89 3.13 1.12
C ASN A 56 -17.17 4.44 0.81
N TYR A 57 -16.39 4.45 -0.24
CA TYR A 57 -15.68 5.62 -0.77
C TYR A 57 -15.88 5.82 -2.28
N TYR A 58 -16.59 4.89 -2.92
CA TYR A 58 -16.82 4.93 -4.37
C TYR A 58 -18.08 5.73 -4.67
N PRO A 59 -18.00 6.93 -5.31
CA PRO A 59 -19.11 7.85 -5.47
C PRO A 59 -20.37 7.26 -6.11
N PRO A 60 -20.27 6.31 -7.09
CA PRO A 60 -21.46 5.65 -7.64
C PRO A 60 -22.30 4.85 -6.63
N PHE A 61 -21.72 4.50 -5.47
CA PHE A 61 -22.43 3.79 -4.40
C PHE A 61 -22.99 4.74 -3.33
N GLY A 62 -22.94 6.05 -3.56
CA GLY A 62 -23.49 7.07 -2.66
C GLY A 62 -22.48 7.70 -1.73
N ALA A 63 -22.95 8.26 -0.63
CA ALA A 63 -22.12 9.00 0.32
C ALA A 63 -21.06 8.11 1.00
N LYS A 64 -19.92 8.71 1.32
CA LYS A 64 -18.87 8.05 2.12
C LYS A 64 -19.42 7.61 3.46
N THR A 65 -19.08 6.40 3.89
CA THR A 65 -19.49 5.81 5.17
C THR A 65 -18.25 5.34 5.92
N ASP A 66 -18.12 5.75 7.16
CA ASP A 66 -16.96 5.43 7.98
C ASP A 66 -16.90 3.93 8.32
N TRP A 67 -15.68 3.39 8.37
CA TRP A 67 -15.42 2.06 8.88
C TRP A 67 -15.38 2.08 10.42
N ASP A 68 -16.04 1.13 11.04
CA ASP A 68 -15.95 0.90 12.50
C ASP A 68 -14.75 0.00 12.80
N PHE A 69 -13.64 0.61 13.21
CA PHE A 69 -12.38 -0.08 13.52
C PHE A 69 -12.47 -1.06 14.71
N SER A 70 -13.53 -0.99 15.53
CA SER A 70 -13.73 -1.94 16.62
C SER A 70 -14.11 -3.35 16.14
N ARG A 71 -14.53 -3.48 14.89
CA ARG A 71 -15.02 -4.73 14.30
C ARG A 71 -13.93 -5.71 13.87
N TYR A 72 -12.70 -5.22 13.72
CA TYR A 72 -11.59 -6.03 13.27
C TYR A 72 -10.26 -5.48 13.80
N THR A 73 -9.41 -6.37 14.33
CA THR A 73 -8.07 -6.02 14.83
C THR A 73 -7.03 -6.87 14.12
N PRO A 74 -6.30 -6.35 13.13
CA PRO A 74 -5.27 -7.08 12.42
C PRO A 74 -4.01 -7.27 13.28
N HIS A 75 -3.35 -8.41 13.13
CA HIS A 75 -2.00 -8.64 13.63
C HIS A 75 -0.94 -7.99 12.72
N VAL A 76 -1.23 -7.96 11.42
CA VAL A 76 -0.34 -7.39 10.39
C VAL A 76 -1.14 -6.46 9.48
N VAL A 77 -0.59 -5.28 9.20
CA VAL A 77 -1.10 -4.33 8.20
C VAL A 77 -0.05 -4.16 7.12
N VAL A 78 -0.38 -4.50 5.88
CA VAL A 78 0.51 -4.26 4.73
C VAL A 78 0.05 -3.02 3.99
N VAL A 79 0.94 -2.03 3.86
CA VAL A 79 0.71 -0.78 3.14
C VAL A 79 1.52 -0.81 1.85
N ALA A 80 0.83 -0.99 0.71
CA ALA A 80 1.46 -1.10 -0.62
C ALA A 80 1.04 0.09 -1.50
N ILE A 81 1.53 1.28 -1.18
CA ILE A 81 1.26 2.56 -1.85
C ILE A 81 2.58 3.23 -2.22
N GLY A 82 2.62 3.92 -3.35
CA GLY A 82 3.78 4.65 -3.90
C GLY A 82 3.99 4.40 -5.39
N GLN A 83 3.62 3.22 -5.91
CA GLN A 83 3.83 2.89 -7.32
C GLN A 83 2.91 3.63 -8.29
N ASN A 84 1.73 4.10 -7.86
CA ASN A 84 0.78 4.86 -8.69
C ASN A 84 0.94 6.38 -8.56
N ASP A 85 1.68 6.82 -7.56
CA ASP A 85 1.80 8.23 -7.16
C ASP A 85 2.63 9.06 -8.15
N ALA A 86 3.35 8.38 -9.07
CA ALA A 86 4.06 9.00 -10.18
C ALA A 86 3.14 9.59 -11.27
N ASN A 87 1.82 9.35 -11.22
CA ASN A 87 0.86 9.91 -12.16
C ASN A 87 0.06 11.05 -11.51
N PRO A 88 -0.12 12.22 -12.17
CA PRO A 88 0.32 12.57 -13.53
C PRO A 88 1.79 13.03 -13.61
N VAL A 89 2.44 13.29 -12.48
CA VAL A 89 3.81 13.84 -12.44
C VAL A 89 4.68 13.00 -11.50
N ASN A 90 5.76 12.44 -12.03
CA ASN A 90 6.74 11.70 -11.22
C ASN A 90 7.69 12.67 -10.48
N PHE A 91 7.15 13.50 -9.58
CA PHE A 91 7.90 14.51 -8.86
C PHE A 91 9.00 13.91 -7.97
N MET A 92 8.79 12.73 -7.41
CA MET A 92 9.76 12.06 -6.53
C MET A 92 11.06 11.74 -7.28
N ALA A 93 10.95 11.23 -8.52
CA ALA A 93 12.10 10.92 -9.35
C ALA A 93 12.73 12.17 -9.98
N GLN A 94 11.91 13.17 -10.33
CA GLN A 94 12.39 14.41 -10.97
C GLN A 94 13.19 15.27 -9.99
N ASN A 95 12.70 15.45 -8.76
CA ASN A 95 13.39 16.21 -7.72
C ASN A 95 12.95 15.72 -6.33
N TYR A 96 13.75 14.86 -5.74
CA TYR A 96 13.48 14.24 -4.45
C TYR A 96 13.29 15.25 -3.30
N ASP A 97 13.91 16.43 -3.42
CA ASP A 97 13.89 17.49 -2.40
C ASP A 97 12.88 18.61 -2.69
N CYS A 98 12.06 18.47 -3.75
CA CYS A 98 10.99 19.42 -4.01
C CYS A 98 9.88 19.36 -2.94
N ASP A 99 9.08 20.45 -2.87
CA ASP A 99 8.03 20.56 -1.86
C ASP A 99 6.97 19.45 -1.99
N ALA A 100 6.62 19.03 -3.20
CA ALA A 100 5.68 17.95 -3.42
C ALA A 100 6.22 16.61 -2.88
N ALA A 101 7.51 16.30 -3.08
CA ALA A 101 8.13 15.10 -2.57
C ALA A 101 8.23 15.09 -1.03
N LYS A 102 8.55 16.24 -0.44
CA LYS A 102 8.56 16.41 1.03
C LYS A 102 7.15 16.28 1.61
N HIS A 103 6.17 16.90 0.95
CA HIS A 103 4.76 16.83 1.35
C HIS A 103 4.27 15.39 1.35
N TRP A 104 4.52 14.64 0.27
CA TRP A 104 4.13 13.24 0.15
C TRP A 104 4.71 12.39 1.29
N ARG A 105 6.02 12.52 1.57
CA ARG A 105 6.66 11.77 2.68
C ARG A 105 6.02 12.11 4.03
N SER A 106 5.72 13.38 4.28
CA SER A 106 5.05 13.82 5.49
C SER A 106 3.61 13.28 5.59
N ALA A 107 2.84 13.33 4.51
CA ALA A 107 1.48 12.80 4.43
C ALA A 107 1.46 11.28 4.64
N TYR A 108 2.40 10.56 4.00
CA TYR A 108 2.55 9.11 4.17
C TYR A 108 2.89 8.75 5.62
N ALA A 109 3.86 9.43 6.24
CA ALA A 109 4.20 9.24 7.65
C ALA A 109 3.00 9.53 8.57
N GLY A 110 2.26 10.59 8.31
CA GLY A 110 1.03 10.95 9.03
C GLY A 110 -0.03 9.85 8.94
N TRP A 111 -0.20 9.27 7.77
CA TRP A 111 -1.13 8.18 7.56
C TRP A 111 -0.72 6.90 8.31
N ILE A 112 0.57 6.53 8.29
CA ILE A 112 1.05 5.37 9.07
C ILE A 112 0.82 5.57 10.57
N ARG A 113 1.02 6.79 11.09
CA ARG A 113 0.69 7.12 12.48
C ARG A 113 -0.81 7.00 12.76
N ALA A 114 -1.67 7.38 11.80
CA ALA A 114 -3.13 7.23 11.93
C ALA A 114 -3.54 5.75 11.95
N ILE A 115 -2.93 4.91 11.11
CA ILE A 115 -3.13 3.45 11.15
C ILE A 115 -2.68 2.89 12.50
N ARG A 116 -1.50 3.28 13.00
CA ARG A 116 -1.00 2.86 14.32
C ARG A 116 -1.96 3.23 15.45
N ALA A 117 -2.56 4.41 15.39
CA ALA A 117 -3.55 4.85 16.40
C ALA A 117 -4.81 3.96 16.43
N LYS A 118 -5.18 3.37 15.29
CA LYS A 118 -6.29 2.40 15.21
C LYS A 118 -5.87 0.99 15.62
N TYR A 119 -4.65 0.59 15.33
CA TYR A 119 -4.12 -0.75 15.52
C TYR A 119 -2.80 -0.73 16.30
N PRO A 120 -2.85 -0.49 17.64
CA PRO A 120 -1.67 -0.19 18.45
C PRO A 120 -0.66 -1.34 18.52
N HIS A 121 -1.07 -2.57 18.25
CA HIS A 121 -0.22 -3.76 18.38
C HIS A 121 0.15 -4.41 17.04
N ALA A 122 -0.41 -3.96 15.92
CA ALA A 122 -0.15 -4.56 14.61
C ALA A 122 1.30 -4.36 14.16
N GLN A 123 1.86 -5.37 13.50
CA GLN A 123 3.05 -5.19 12.67
C GLN A 123 2.65 -4.41 11.42
N ILE A 124 3.28 -3.29 11.12
CA ILE A 124 2.97 -2.47 9.93
C ILE A 124 4.13 -2.63 8.94
N ILE A 125 3.82 -3.15 7.76
CA ILE A 125 4.79 -3.40 6.69
C ILE A 125 4.56 -2.38 5.58
N LEU A 126 5.54 -1.53 5.35
CA LEU A 126 5.55 -0.55 4.27
C LEU A 126 6.24 -1.15 3.06
N THR A 127 5.59 -1.13 1.91
CA THR A 127 6.13 -1.72 0.68
C THR A 127 5.56 -1.01 -0.56
N THR A 128 6.07 -1.36 -1.70
CA THR A 128 5.44 -1.18 -3.01
C THR A 128 5.07 -2.55 -3.56
N THR A 129 4.89 -2.65 -4.87
CA THR A 129 4.70 -3.93 -5.55
C THR A 129 5.82 -4.17 -6.56
N ILE A 130 5.82 -5.30 -7.26
CA ILE A 130 6.76 -5.53 -8.35
C ILE A 130 6.42 -4.77 -9.63
N LEU A 131 5.31 -4.03 -9.69
CA LEU A 131 4.99 -3.17 -10.83
C LEU A 131 6.12 -2.18 -11.11
N GLY A 132 6.34 -1.89 -12.41
CA GLY A 132 7.36 -0.93 -12.81
C GLY A 132 7.10 0.45 -12.20
N HIS A 133 8.03 0.93 -11.39
CA HIS A 133 8.02 2.26 -10.80
C HIS A 133 9.46 2.74 -10.58
N ASP A 134 9.63 4.03 -10.31
CA ASP A 134 10.94 4.60 -10.03
C ASP A 134 11.37 4.29 -8.59
N ALA A 135 12.64 3.90 -8.42
CA ALA A 135 13.22 3.56 -7.12
C ALA A 135 13.22 4.73 -6.10
N ALA A 136 13.01 5.97 -6.55
CA ALA A 136 12.86 7.10 -5.64
C ALA A 136 11.64 6.95 -4.72
N TRP A 137 10.59 6.25 -5.15
CA TRP A 137 9.42 5.95 -4.31
C TRP A 137 9.76 4.96 -3.22
N ASP A 138 10.53 3.91 -3.52
CA ASP A 138 10.98 2.93 -2.52
C ASP A 138 11.91 3.60 -1.50
N ARG A 139 12.80 4.47 -1.97
CA ARG A 139 13.66 5.29 -1.11
C ARG A 139 12.83 6.16 -0.16
N ALA A 140 11.78 6.82 -0.65
CA ALA A 140 10.91 7.67 0.16
C ALA A 140 10.21 6.87 1.27
N ILE A 141 9.70 5.68 0.95
CA ILE A 141 9.06 4.77 1.90
C ILE A 141 10.08 4.28 2.94
N ASP A 142 11.29 3.91 2.51
CA ASP A 142 12.37 3.48 3.41
C ASP A 142 12.78 4.60 4.40
N GLU A 143 12.91 5.84 3.91
CA GLU A 143 13.21 6.99 4.78
C GLU A 143 12.10 7.23 5.81
N VAL A 144 10.83 7.16 5.40
CA VAL A 144 9.69 7.26 6.34
C VAL A 144 9.69 6.10 7.33
N CYS A 145 9.96 4.87 6.87
CA CYS A 145 10.07 3.72 7.77
C CYS A 145 11.16 3.94 8.81
N ARG A 146 12.35 4.37 8.41
CA ARG A 146 13.46 4.65 9.32
C ARG A 146 13.14 5.76 10.33
N GLU A 147 12.41 6.80 9.92
CA GLU A 147 11.93 7.82 10.84
C GLU A 147 11.00 7.24 11.91
N LEU A 148 9.97 6.51 11.45
CA LEU A 148 8.94 5.97 12.35
C LEU A 148 9.49 4.87 13.27
N SER A 149 10.39 4.03 12.79
CA SER A 149 10.98 2.93 13.55
C SER A 149 11.90 3.39 14.69
N GLN A 150 12.30 4.66 14.74
CA GLN A 150 13.03 5.21 15.90
C GLN A 150 12.21 5.15 17.19
N THR A 151 10.89 5.17 17.09
CA THR A 151 9.97 5.16 18.24
C THR A 151 8.94 4.02 18.19
N ASP A 152 8.87 3.29 17.09
CA ASP A 152 7.92 2.20 16.87
C ASP A 152 8.61 1.00 16.21
N GLY A 153 9.06 0.06 17.01
CA GLY A 153 9.75 -1.14 16.55
C GLY A 153 8.89 -2.13 15.76
N ARG A 154 7.60 -1.82 15.53
CA ARG A 154 6.65 -2.62 14.75
C ARG A 154 6.32 -2.00 13.39
N VAL A 155 7.16 -1.10 12.90
CA VAL A 155 7.10 -0.56 11.53
C VAL A 155 8.30 -1.07 10.74
N HIS A 156 8.03 -1.70 9.62
CA HIS A 156 9.02 -2.41 8.81
C HIS A 156 8.94 -1.96 7.36
N HIS A 157 10.07 -1.94 6.66
CA HIS A 157 10.11 -1.76 5.21
C HIS A 157 10.44 -3.09 4.54
N PHE A 158 9.70 -3.44 3.50
CA PHE A 158 9.90 -4.67 2.75
C PHE A 158 9.95 -4.40 1.25
N LEU A 159 10.96 -4.92 0.57
CA LEU A 159 11.08 -4.88 -0.89
C LEU A 159 11.09 -6.30 -1.43
N TYR A 160 10.29 -6.55 -2.48
CA TYR A 160 10.33 -7.81 -3.21
C TYR A 160 11.64 -7.98 -3.98
N SER A 161 12.08 -9.21 -4.21
CA SER A 161 13.30 -9.49 -4.98
C SER A 161 13.26 -8.95 -6.42
N LYS A 162 12.05 -8.84 -6.99
CA LYS A 162 11.78 -8.24 -8.32
C LYS A 162 11.05 -6.89 -8.21
N ASN A 163 11.26 -6.16 -7.14
CA ASN A 163 10.59 -4.88 -6.91
C ASN A 163 10.80 -3.93 -8.10
N GLY A 164 9.71 -3.31 -8.58
CA GLY A 164 9.75 -2.40 -9.72
C GLY A 164 10.01 -3.04 -11.09
N CYS A 165 10.09 -4.37 -11.19
CA CYS A 165 10.51 -5.09 -12.40
C CYS A 165 9.47 -6.12 -12.91
N GLY A 166 8.23 -6.05 -12.44
CA GLY A 166 7.15 -6.96 -12.88
C GLY A 166 6.66 -6.69 -14.30
N THR A 167 5.74 -7.53 -14.75
CA THR A 167 5.12 -7.37 -16.08
C THR A 167 4.49 -5.98 -16.21
N PRO A 168 4.76 -5.23 -17.30
CA PRO A 168 4.20 -3.90 -17.49
C PRO A 168 2.67 -3.87 -17.37
N GLY A 169 2.15 -2.88 -16.64
CA GLY A 169 0.73 -2.60 -16.46
C GLY A 169 0.09 -3.33 -15.30
N HIS A 170 0.18 -4.66 -15.21
CA HIS A 170 -0.47 -5.43 -14.13
C HIS A 170 0.30 -6.69 -13.77
N ILE A 171 0.29 -7.03 -12.48
CA ILE A 171 0.91 -8.24 -11.93
C ILE A 171 0.15 -9.47 -12.45
N ARG A 172 0.90 -10.45 -12.97
CA ARG A 172 0.34 -11.73 -13.42
C ARG A 172 0.19 -12.71 -12.26
N GLY A 173 -0.69 -13.69 -12.39
CA GLY A 173 -0.94 -14.67 -11.34
C GLY A 173 0.31 -15.43 -10.87
N SER A 174 1.24 -15.75 -11.78
CA SER A 174 2.52 -16.38 -11.43
C SER A 174 3.47 -15.44 -10.66
N GLU A 175 3.46 -14.16 -10.99
CA GLU A 175 4.22 -13.12 -10.27
C GLU A 175 3.62 -12.90 -8.89
N ALA A 176 2.28 -12.81 -8.80
CA ALA A 176 1.56 -12.70 -7.54
C ALA A 176 1.86 -13.89 -6.59
N ALA A 177 2.00 -15.11 -7.13
CA ALA A 177 2.39 -16.27 -6.34
C ALA A 177 3.83 -16.18 -5.79
N GLY A 178 4.76 -15.62 -6.56
CA GLY A 178 6.11 -15.32 -6.09
C GLY A 178 6.12 -14.29 -4.98
N MET A 179 5.42 -13.15 -5.20
CA MET A 179 5.26 -12.11 -4.20
C MET A 179 4.67 -12.65 -2.89
N ALA A 180 3.63 -13.46 -2.98
CA ALA A 180 2.98 -14.03 -1.81
C ALA A 180 3.93 -14.86 -0.95
N LYS A 181 4.82 -15.65 -1.58
CA LYS A 181 5.83 -16.45 -0.85
C LYS A 181 6.85 -15.56 -0.16
N GLU A 182 7.33 -14.52 -0.84
CA GLU A 182 8.30 -13.59 -0.25
C GLU A 182 7.69 -12.82 0.92
N LEU A 183 6.48 -12.29 0.76
CA LEU A 183 5.79 -11.54 1.80
C LEU A 183 5.42 -12.43 3.00
N ALA A 184 4.91 -13.64 2.77
CA ALA A 184 4.60 -14.58 3.83
C ALA A 184 5.86 -14.94 4.63
N GLY A 185 6.95 -15.30 3.93
CA GLY A 185 8.23 -15.60 4.58
C GLY A 185 8.78 -14.42 5.39
N PHE A 186 8.61 -13.18 4.92
CA PHE A 186 8.97 -12.00 5.69
C PHE A 186 8.10 -11.84 6.95
N ILE A 187 6.78 -11.99 6.83
CA ILE A 187 5.84 -11.88 7.96
C ILE A 187 6.19 -12.91 9.04
N GLU A 188 6.54 -14.13 8.68
CA GLU A 188 6.94 -15.20 9.62
C GLU A 188 8.23 -14.89 10.40
N THR A 189 9.04 -13.94 9.94
CA THR A 189 10.23 -13.49 10.68
C THR A 189 9.95 -12.40 11.72
N LEU A 190 8.77 -11.79 11.69
CA LEU A 190 8.42 -10.70 12.59
C LEU A 190 8.09 -11.23 13.98
N PRO A 191 8.39 -10.49 15.04
CA PRO A 191 8.03 -10.87 16.41
C PRO A 191 6.50 -10.83 16.60
N ASP A 192 6.01 -11.63 17.55
CA ASP A 192 4.60 -11.66 17.96
C ASP A 192 4.12 -10.32 18.58
#